data_6f0e561a4f4363d2b6b5f07e3648c0cd
#
_entry.id   6f0e561a4f4363d2b6b5f07e3648c0cd
#
_cell.length_a   1.000
_cell.length_b   1.000
_cell.length_c   1.000
_cell.angle_alpha   90.00
_cell.angle_beta   90.00
_cell.angle_gamma   90.00
#
_symmetry.space_group_name_H-M   'P 1'
#
loop_
_entity.id
_entity.type
_entity.pdbx_description
1 polymer ?
#
loop_
_entity_poly.entity_id
_entity_poly.type
_entity_poly.pdbx_seq_one_letter_code
_entity_poly.pdbx_strand_id
1 'polypeptide(L)'
;MKLRQVKDDHKLNTFLKKQGSSQFLQSSYWRDVLKAQGQEAYVISVVDDNEDIILSCLFIEHDYKSFKYYYIPRGPILDRKYQENEEESADVLYYFFLNFKTLITDRQTLFLRLEPNFDHKYINKFFPNYLSNFKIKRSLDIQPSKTRILDLDKSEESLLKDMHSKTRYNIRLAKRKGVEIISAKDKGDLDTFINLLKTTGERNKFSLHQEKHYKNLYHNEGDKVKIFFAKHGDDIIAGAMVSFFGDTVTYLHGASANKKRNLMSPHLLQWQTILKAKSNDFKYYDFGGINEKKWPGVTRFKAGFGGSEYEFAGTFDLVLKPLHYYIYSILRKIRRKFL
;
A
#
# COMPACT_ATOMS: atom_id res chain seq x y z
N MET A 1 5.94 29.08 1.27
CA MET A 1 5.51 27.77 0.67
C MET A 1 5.38 27.92 -0.84
N LYS A 2 5.86 26.92 -1.62
CA LYS A 2 5.79 26.90 -3.09
C LYS A 2 5.44 25.49 -3.55
N LEU A 3 4.66 25.34 -4.64
CA LEU A 3 4.47 24.05 -5.30
C LEU A 3 5.61 23.77 -6.27
N ARG A 4 6.14 22.53 -6.24
CA ARG A 4 7.21 22.06 -7.11
C ARG A 4 6.92 20.66 -7.62
N GLN A 5 7.19 20.42 -8.88
CA GLN A 5 7.32 19.06 -9.39
C GLN A 5 8.68 18.52 -8.96
N VAL A 6 8.68 17.44 -8.18
CA VAL A 6 9.93 16.83 -7.71
C VAL A 6 10.49 15.91 -8.79
N LYS A 7 11.72 16.22 -9.23
CA LYS A 7 12.48 15.41 -10.20
C LYS A 7 13.63 14.65 -9.53
N ASP A 8 14.03 15.07 -8.34
CA ASP A 8 15.08 14.43 -7.55
C ASP A 8 14.47 13.29 -6.71
N ASP A 9 14.65 12.07 -7.18
CA ASP A 9 14.14 10.85 -6.57
C ASP A 9 14.81 10.55 -5.23
N HIS A 10 16.09 10.90 -5.08
CA HIS A 10 16.80 10.73 -3.82
C HIS A 10 16.20 11.64 -2.73
N LYS A 11 15.99 12.92 -3.05
CA LYS A 11 15.35 13.88 -2.15
C LYS A 11 13.95 13.44 -1.73
N LEU A 12 13.13 13.01 -2.70
CA LEU A 12 11.79 12.49 -2.45
C LEU A 12 11.82 11.28 -1.51
N ASN A 13 12.59 10.24 -1.86
CA ASN A 13 12.61 9.02 -1.08
C ASN A 13 13.22 9.22 0.31
N THR A 14 14.18 10.14 0.45
CA THR A 14 14.76 10.54 1.75
C THR A 14 13.71 11.23 2.61
N PHE A 15 12.91 12.14 2.05
CA PHE A 15 11.79 12.74 2.74
C PHE A 15 10.80 11.69 3.23
N LEU A 16 10.30 10.82 2.33
CA LEU A 16 9.29 9.82 2.64
C LEU A 16 9.75 8.83 3.73
N LYS A 17 11.02 8.41 3.71
CA LYS A 17 11.58 7.51 4.71
C LYS A 17 11.56 8.09 6.13
N LYS A 18 11.64 9.41 6.26
CA LYS A 18 11.61 10.09 7.56
C LYS A 18 10.20 10.20 8.17
N GLN A 19 9.15 10.01 7.37
CA GLN A 19 7.78 10.24 7.83
C GLN A 19 7.17 9.07 8.60
N GLY A 20 7.87 7.94 8.71
CA GLY A 20 7.37 6.72 9.35
C GLY A 20 6.23 6.07 8.55
N SER A 21 5.85 4.85 8.94
CA SER A 21 4.84 4.03 8.27
C SER A 21 5.12 3.74 6.78
N SER A 22 4.33 2.86 6.17
CA SER A 22 4.55 2.43 4.78
C SER A 22 4.16 3.52 3.78
N GLN A 23 5.17 4.19 3.21
CA GLN A 23 5.00 5.22 2.19
C GLN A 23 5.34 4.72 0.77
N PHE A 24 5.43 3.41 0.58
CA PHE A 24 5.84 2.79 -0.69
C PHE A 24 5.01 3.30 -1.88
N LEU A 25 3.67 3.42 -1.73
CA LEU A 25 2.78 3.88 -2.79
C LEU A 25 2.93 5.37 -3.15
N GLN A 26 3.74 6.12 -2.40
CA GLN A 26 4.08 7.52 -2.67
C GLN A 26 5.52 7.69 -3.17
N SER A 27 6.31 6.60 -3.23
CA SER A 27 7.72 6.62 -3.60
C SER A 27 7.95 6.82 -5.11
N SER A 28 9.16 7.24 -5.48
CA SER A 28 9.60 7.25 -6.88
C SER A 28 9.58 5.84 -7.47
N TYR A 29 9.88 4.82 -6.67
CA TYR A 29 9.82 3.42 -7.09
C TYR A 29 8.43 3.03 -7.58
N TRP A 30 7.38 3.35 -6.82
CA TRP A 30 6.01 3.09 -7.22
C TRP A 30 5.61 3.89 -8.47
N ARG A 31 6.05 5.15 -8.58
CA ARG A 31 5.87 5.96 -9.80
C ARG A 31 6.44 5.23 -11.03
N ASP A 32 7.63 4.66 -10.91
CA ASP A 32 8.30 4.01 -12.02
C ASP A 32 7.63 2.69 -12.41
N VAL A 33 7.09 1.94 -11.44
CA VAL A 33 6.20 0.79 -11.70
C VAL A 33 4.96 1.22 -12.50
N LEU A 34 4.31 2.31 -12.11
CA LEU A 34 3.13 2.85 -12.80
C LEU A 34 3.45 3.26 -14.23
N LYS A 35 4.55 3.99 -14.44
CA LYS A 35 5.02 4.39 -15.78
C LYS A 35 5.33 3.18 -16.67
N ALA A 36 6.00 2.17 -16.13
CA ALA A 36 6.28 0.92 -16.85
C ALA A 36 5.00 0.14 -17.23
N GLN A 37 3.88 0.39 -16.53
CA GLN A 37 2.55 -0.12 -16.86
C GLN A 37 1.82 0.75 -17.89
N GLY A 38 2.38 1.88 -18.29
CA GLY A 38 1.78 2.84 -19.21
C GLY A 38 0.80 3.81 -18.54
N GLN A 39 0.93 4.00 -17.22
CA GLN A 39 0.16 5.00 -16.47
C GLN A 39 0.95 6.29 -16.31
N GLU A 40 0.30 7.42 -16.49
CA GLU A 40 0.90 8.72 -16.19
C GLU A 40 0.88 8.95 -14.67
N ALA A 41 2.08 9.21 -14.12
CA ALA A 41 2.25 9.42 -12.69
C ALA A 41 3.28 10.54 -12.44
N TYR A 42 2.92 11.46 -11.54
CA TYR A 42 3.70 12.67 -11.22
C TYR A 42 3.88 12.80 -9.72
N VAL A 43 4.97 13.44 -9.30
CA VAL A 43 5.16 13.82 -7.90
C VAL A 43 5.20 15.33 -7.81
N ILE A 44 4.27 15.90 -7.02
CA ILE A 44 4.21 17.31 -6.71
C ILE A 44 4.37 17.47 -5.19
N SER A 45 5.19 18.43 -4.78
CA SER A 45 5.44 18.70 -3.38
C SER A 45 5.21 20.17 -3.07
N VAL A 46 4.81 20.45 -1.83
CA VAL A 46 4.94 21.77 -1.23
C VAL A 46 6.32 21.82 -0.59
N VAL A 47 7.07 22.88 -0.90
CA VAL A 47 8.37 23.14 -0.31
C VAL A 47 8.36 24.46 0.45
N ASP A 48 9.23 24.59 1.45
CA ASP A 48 9.48 25.84 2.15
C ASP A 48 10.45 26.76 1.38
N ASP A 49 10.90 27.83 2.01
CA ASP A 49 11.79 28.79 1.38
C ASP A 49 13.24 28.28 1.22
N ASN A 50 13.60 27.22 1.95
CA ASN A 50 14.86 26.50 1.81
C ASN A 50 14.78 25.37 0.76
N GLU A 51 13.67 25.27 0.04
CA GLU A 51 13.34 24.19 -0.90
C GLU A 51 13.20 22.81 -0.22
N ASP A 52 13.04 22.73 1.11
CA ASP A 52 12.78 21.49 1.82
C ASP A 52 11.33 21.04 1.65
N ILE A 53 11.13 19.73 1.44
CA ILE A 53 9.80 19.17 1.24
C ILE A 53 9.05 19.16 2.58
N ILE A 54 7.89 19.81 2.63
CA ILE A 54 6.97 19.82 3.76
C ILE A 54 5.69 19.01 3.51
N LEU A 55 5.32 18.81 2.23
CA LEU A 55 4.27 17.87 1.81
C LEU A 55 4.64 17.28 0.46
N SER A 56 4.44 15.99 0.28
CA SER A 56 4.64 15.33 -1.01
C SER A 56 3.42 14.51 -1.42
N CYS A 57 3.19 14.44 -2.73
CA CYS A 57 2.04 13.77 -3.29
C CYS A 57 2.36 13.15 -4.65
N LEU A 58 2.20 11.84 -4.76
CA LEU A 58 2.23 11.12 -6.02
C LEU A 58 0.80 11.05 -6.57
N PHE A 59 0.62 11.53 -7.79
CA PHE A 59 -0.62 11.52 -8.54
C PHE A 59 -0.58 10.50 -9.66
N ILE A 60 -1.67 9.78 -9.84
CA ILE A 60 -1.91 8.89 -10.98
C ILE A 60 -3.02 9.52 -11.81
N GLU A 61 -2.73 9.82 -13.06
CA GLU A 61 -3.73 10.34 -13.97
C GLU A 61 -4.61 9.20 -14.51
N HIS A 62 -5.91 9.39 -14.44
CA HIS A 62 -6.91 8.53 -15.08
C HIS A 62 -7.65 9.32 -16.14
N ASP A 63 -7.28 9.12 -17.40
CA ASP A 63 -7.88 9.75 -18.56
C ASP A 63 -8.86 8.79 -19.27
N TYR A 64 -10.12 9.24 -19.40
CA TYR A 64 -11.21 8.50 -20.05
C TYR A 64 -11.72 9.21 -21.32
N LYS A 65 -10.88 10.02 -21.99
CA LYS A 65 -11.19 10.83 -23.16
C LYS A 65 -12.25 11.93 -22.92
N SER A 66 -13.36 11.62 -22.26
CA SER A 66 -14.45 12.57 -21.95
C SER A 66 -14.29 13.26 -20.60
N PHE A 67 -13.51 12.69 -19.69
CA PHE A 67 -13.21 13.26 -18.38
C PHE A 67 -11.92 12.67 -17.81
N LYS A 68 -11.33 13.41 -16.89
CA LYS A 68 -10.15 12.99 -16.13
C LYS A 68 -10.40 13.04 -14.64
N TYR A 69 -9.67 12.27 -13.89
CA TYR A 69 -9.47 12.47 -12.46
C TYR A 69 -8.05 12.06 -12.08
N TYR A 70 -7.57 12.60 -10.98
CA TYR A 70 -6.29 12.21 -10.39
C TYR A 70 -6.53 11.37 -9.16
N TYR A 71 -5.67 10.36 -8.95
CA TYR A 71 -5.73 9.49 -7.79
C TYR A 71 -4.42 9.56 -7.00
N ILE A 72 -4.54 9.70 -5.69
CA ILE A 72 -3.45 9.78 -4.73
C ILE A 72 -3.57 8.59 -3.77
N PRO A 73 -2.83 7.49 -4.02
CA PRO A 73 -2.85 6.34 -3.13
C PRO A 73 -2.06 6.64 -1.86
N ARG A 74 -2.65 6.44 -0.69
CA ARG A 74 -1.98 6.63 0.61
C ARG A 74 -1.29 8.00 0.79
N GLY A 75 -1.88 9.05 0.24
CA GLY A 75 -1.35 10.40 0.32
C GLY A 75 -2.44 11.47 0.37
N PRO A 76 -2.05 12.75 0.50
CA PRO A 76 -0.68 13.27 0.56
C PRO A 76 0.09 12.88 1.81
N ILE A 77 1.43 13.01 1.76
CA ILE A 77 2.33 12.79 2.89
C ILE A 77 2.83 14.13 3.39
N LEU A 78 2.49 14.44 4.62
CA LEU A 78 2.90 15.65 5.32
C LEU A 78 4.16 15.37 6.17
N ASP A 79 5.09 16.32 6.24
CA ASP A 79 6.24 16.22 7.15
C ASP A 79 5.77 16.08 8.58
N ARG A 80 6.45 15.21 9.34
CA ARG A 80 6.08 14.82 10.71
C ARG A 80 5.98 16.02 11.65
N LYS A 81 6.85 17.01 11.49
CA LYS A 81 6.83 18.23 12.31
C LYS A 81 5.51 19.02 12.20
N TYR A 82 4.87 18.98 11.02
CA TYR A 82 3.57 19.64 10.83
C TYR A 82 2.39 18.79 11.29
N GLN A 83 2.57 17.47 11.48
CA GLN A 83 1.50 16.59 11.97
C GLN A 83 1.22 16.75 13.47
N GLU A 84 2.14 17.33 14.22
CA GLU A 84 2.01 17.56 15.67
C GLU A 84 1.06 18.72 15.99
N ASN A 85 0.84 19.64 15.04
CA ASN A 85 -0.06 20.78 15.15
C ASN A 85 -1.16 20.75 14.09
N GLU A 86 -2.44 20.63 14.52
CA GLU A 86 -3.59 20.53 13.61
C GLU A 86 -3.74 21.79 12.72
N GLU A 87 -3.44 22.99 13.23
CA GLU A 87 -3.54 24.25 12.46
C GLU A 87 -2.47 24.33 11.38
N GLU A 88 -1.22 24.02 11.73
CA GLU A 88 -0.12 24.00 10.76
C GLU A 88 -0.35 22.93 9.68
N SER A 89 -0.84 21.74 10.08
CA SER A 89 -1.27 20.70 9.14
C SER A 89 -2.32 21.23 8.18
N ALA A 90 -3.30 21.96 8.72
CA ALA A 90 -4.41 22.51 7.94
C ALA A 90 -3.92 23.55 6.93
N ASP A 91 -3.03 24.46 7.34
CA ASP A 91 -2.49 25.50 6.47
C ASP A 91 -1.72 24.91 5.28
N VAL A 92 -0.88 23.90 5.53
CA VAL A 92 -0.14 23.23 4.46
C VAL A 92 -1.08 22.47 3.51
N LEU A 93 -2.06 21.73 4.03
CA LEU A 93 -3.02 21.01 3.21
C LEU A 93 -3.97 21.96 2.45
N TYR A 94 -4.41 23.05 3.10
CA TYR A 94 -5.23 24.08 2.46
C TYR A 94 -4.47 24.74 1.31
N TYR A 95 -3.22 25.17 1.54
CA TYR A 95 -2.35 25.71 0.52
C TYR A 95 -2.18 24.74 -0.64
N PHE A 96 -1.93 23.46 -0.36
CA PHE A 96 -1.78 22.41 -1.36
C PHE A 96 -3.04 22.27 -2.22
N PHE A 97 -4.22 22.10 -1.61
CA PHE A 97 -5.47 21.90 -2.36
C PHE A 97 -5.91 23.14 -3.13
N LEU A 98 -5.68 24.32 -2.60
CA LEU A 98 -5.98 25.58 -3.28
C LEU A 98 -5.12 25.75 -4.54
N ASN A 99 -3.83 25.55 -4.41
CA ASN A 99 -2.89 25.74 -5.51
C ASN A 99 -2.87 24.55 -6.48
N PHE A 100 -3.22 23.35 -6.04
CA PHE A 100 -3.39 22.21 -6.93
C PHE A 100 -4.43 22.46 -8.01
N LYS A 101 -5.52 23.19 -7.72
CA LYS A 101 -6.52 23.57 -8.72
C LYS A 101 -5.93 24.42 -9.84
N THR A 102 -4.92 25.23 -9.57
CA THR A 102 -4.27 26.08 -10.58
C THR A 102 -3.31 25.30 -11.48
N LEU A 103 -2.74 24.21 -10.96
CA LEU A 103 -1.88 23.30 -11.75
C LEU A 103 -2.70 22.43 -12.70
N ILE A 104 -3.93 22.08 -12.32
CA ILE A 104 -4.85 21.33 -13.16
C ILE A 104 -5.63 22.34 -14.03
N THR A 105 -4.97 22.85 -15.06
CA THR A 105 -5.60 23.75 -16.04
C THR A 105 -6.57 23.03 -16.98
N ASP A 106 -6.58 21.70 -16.93
CA ASP A 106 -7.42 20.86 -17.79
C ASP A 106 -8.90 20.99 -17.40
N ARG A 107 -9.69 21.53 -18.32
CA ARG A 107 -11.15 21.65 -18.19
C ARG A 107 -11.89 20.31 -18.08
N GLN A 108 -11.23 19.18 -18.29
CA GLN A 108 -11.83 17.85 -18.23
C GLN A 108 -11.71 17.18 -16.85
N THR A 109 -10.89 17.70 -15.94
CA THR A 109 -10.70 17.12 -14.62
C THR A 109 -11.92 17.33 -13.72
N LEU A 110 -12.52 16.22 -13.26
CA LEU A 110 -13.75 16.23 -12.46
C LEU A 110 -13.49 16.31 -10.97
N PHE A 111 -12.50 15.57 -10.49
CA PHE A 111 -12.19 15.46 -9.06
C PHE A 111 -10.75 14.98 -8.84
N LEU A 112 -10.27 15.21 -7.63
CA LEU A 112 -9.07 14.60 -7.09
C LEU A 112 -9.50 13.55 -6.08
N ARG A 113 -9.13 12.29 -6.30
CA ARG A 113 -9.35 11.18 -5.37
C ARG A 113 -8.14 11.00 -4.50
N LEU A 114 -8.32 10.98 -3.20
CA LEU A 114 -7.24 10.84 -2.23
C LEU A 114 -7.57 9.78 -1.18
N GLU A 115 -6.55 9.13 -0.72
CA GLU A 115 -6.58 8.20 0.41
C GLU A 115 -5.56 8.66 1.45
N PRO A 116 -5.93 9.63 2.31
CA PRO A 116 -4.99 10.18 3.28
C PRO A 116 -4.37 9.09 4.16
N ASN A 117 -3.07 9.17 4.37
CA ASN A 117 -2.36 8.26 5.26
C ASN A 117 -2.49 8.70 6.73
N PHE A 118 -3.70 9.06 7.13
CA PHE A 118 -4.07 9.45 8.49
C PHE A 118 -5.07 8.46 9.06
N ASP A 119 -5.15 8.43 10.40
CA ASP A 119 -6.20 7.69 11.10
C ASP A 119 -7.59 8.26 10.73
N HIS A 120 -8.60 7.38 10.62
CA HIS A 120 -9.94 7.78 10.20
C HIS A 120 -10.60 8.76 11.18
N LYS A 121 -10.32 8.66 12.49
CA LYS A 121 -10.88 9.59 13.50
C LYS A 121 -10.34 10.98 13.31
N TYR A 122 -9.05 11.10 13.01
CA TYR A 122 -8.41 12.38 12.74
C TYR A 122 -9.06 13.07 11.54
N ILE A 123 -9.19 12.39 10.41
CA ILE A 123 -9.74 12.97 9.17
C ILE A 123 -11.22 13.35 9.29
N ASN A 124 -12.03 12.56 10.00
CA ASN A 124 -13.45 12.88 10.21
C ASN A 124 -13.65 14.19 11.00
N LYS A 125 -12.72 14.54 11.86
CA LYS A 125 -12.70 15.82 12.57
C LYS A 125 -12.05 16.92 11.71
N PHE A 126 -10.94 16.61 11.07
CA PHE A 126 -10.09 17.56 10.37
C PHE A 126 -10.77 18.18 9.12
N PHE A 127 -11.35 17.39 8.24
CA PHE A 127 -11.95 17.89 7.00
C PHE A 127 -13.09 18.88 7.23
N PRO A 128 -14.08 18.63 8.11
CA PRO A 128 -15.13 19.61 8.39
C PRO A 128 -14.59 20.90 9.02
N ASN A 129 -13.60 20.81 9.90
CA ASN A 129 -13.13 21.96 10.64
C ASN A 129 -12.21 22.87 9.80
N TYR A 130 -11.32 22.30 9.00
CA TYR A 130 -10.26 23.06 8.34
C TYR A 130 -10.41 23.15 6.82
N LEU A 131 -11.12 22.23 6.21
CA LEU A 131 -11.25 22.15 4.74
C LEU A 131 -12.71 22.29 4.26
N SER A 132 -13.56 22.96 5.04
CA SER A 132 -15.00 23.17 4.74
C SER A 132 -15.24 23.92 3.41
N ASN A 133 -14.29 24.75 2.97
CA ASN A 133 -14.35 25.47 1.69
C ASN A 133 -14.20 24.55 0.47
N PHE A 134 -13.80 23.30 0.67
CA PHE A 134 -13.65 22.31 -0.38
C PHE A 134 -14.83 21.33 -0.36
N LYS A 135 -15.34 21.01 -1.54
CA LYS A 135 -16.39 20.00 -1.67
C LYS A 135 -15.78 18.59 -1.61
N ILE A 136 -15.58 18.06 -0.42
CA ILE A 136 -15.01 16.73 -0.18
C ILE A 136 -16.15 15.73 0.05
N LYS A 137 -16.10 14.57 -0.61
CA LYS A 137 -17.08 13.48 -0.47
C LYS A 137 -16.38 12.16 -0.20
N ARG A 138 -16.91 11.39 0.76
CA ARG A 138 -16.50 10.01 0.98
C ARG A 138 -16.79 9.17 -0.26
N SER A 139 -15.81 8.39 -0.71
CA SER A 139 -15.90 7.49 -1.85
C SER A 139 -15.71 6.04 -1.41
N LEU A 140 -15.81 5.11 -2.35
CA LEU A 140 -15.54 3.70 -2.09
C LEU A 140 -14.05 3.46 -2.10
N ASP A 141 -13.55 2.76 -1.08
CA ASP A 141 -12.14 2.48 -0.89
C ASP A 141 -11.53 1.75 -2.10
N ILE A 142 -10.38 2.24 -2.55
CA ILE A 142 -9.55 1.60 -3.58
C ILE A 142 -8.54 0.73 -2.87
N GLN A 143 -7.73 1.31 -1.98
CA GLN A 143 -6.86 0.54 -1.11
C GLN A 143 -7.66 -0.01 0.08
N PRO A 144 -7.25 -1.14 0.67
CA PRO A 144 -7.90 -1.67 1.87
C PRO A 144 -7.92 -0.63 2.99
N SER A 145 -9.10 -0.34 3.55
CA SER A 145 -9.23 0.64 4.63
C SER A 145 -8.62 0.20 5.95
N LYS A 146 -8.35 -1.10 6.12
CA LYS A 146 -7.71 -1.65 7.31
C LYS A 146 -6.49 -2.48 6.95
N THR A 147 -5.49 -2.41 7.79
CA THR A 147 -4.32 -3.27 7.75
C THR A 147 -3.96 -3.79 9.13
N ARG A 148 -2.99 -4.69 9.21
CA ARG A 148 -2.43 -5.20 10.47
C ARG A 148 -0.93 -5.00 10.47
N ILE A 149 -0.41 -4.41 11.55
CA ILE A 149 0.99 -4.00 11.67
C ILE A 149 1.60 -4.67 12.89
N LEU A 150 2.78 -5.28 12.73
CA LEU A 150 3.65 -5.70 13.82
C LEU A 150 4.68 -4.62 14.11
N ASP A 151 4.92 -4.39 15.39
CA ASP A 151 6.04 -3.63 15.90
C ASP A 151 7.25 -4.57 16.05
N LEU A 152 8.29 -4.35 15.24
CA LEU A 152 9.49 -5.16 15.19
C LEU A 152 10.57 -4.74 16.21
N ASP A 153 10.38 -3.66 16.95
CA ASP A 153 11.27 -3.30 18.08
C ASP A 153 11.15 -4.33 19.22
N LYS A 154 10.03 -5.08 19.28
CA LYS A 154 9.83 -6.21 20.19
C LYS A 154 10.83 -7.32 19.95
N SER A 155 11.25 -8.05 21.01
CA SER A 155 12.05 -9.24 20.86
C SER A 155 11.32 -10.37 20.10
N GLU A 156 12.08 -11.30 19.49
CA GLU A 156 11.49 -12.46 18.80
C GLU A 156 10.59 -13.27 19.72
N GLU A 157 10.99 -13.43 20.99
CA GLU A 157 10.21 -14.14 22.00
C GLU A 157 8.87 -13.44 22.26
N SER A 158 8.89 -12.09 22.38
CA SER A 158 7.68 -11.28 22.54
C SER A 158 6.76 -11.38 21.32
N LEU A 159 7.31 -11.29 20.11
CA LEU A 159 6.55 -11.48 18.88
C LEU A 159 5.88 -12.86 18.83
N LEU A 160 6.61 -13.91 19.20
CA LEU A 160 6.05 -15.28 19.28
C LEU A 160 4.97 -15.38 20.37
N LYS A 161 5.15 -14.75 21.52
CA LYS A 161 4.16 -14.75 22.61
C LYS A 161 2.86 -14.09 22.19
N ASP A 162 2.93 -13.00 21.43
CA ASP A 162 1.77 -12.25 20.92
C ASP A 162 0.98 -13.01 19.84
N MET A 163 1.59 -14.04 19.21
CA MET A 163 0.90 -14.84 18.20
C MET A 163 -0.16 -15.76 18.83
N HIS A 164 -1.18 -16.05 18.05
CA HIS A 164 -2.14 -17.11 18.37
C HIS A 164 -1.41 -18.48 18.49
N SER A 165 -1.78 -19.31 19.48
CA SER A 165 -1.14 -20.60 19.76
C SER A 165 -1.03 -21.52 18.53
N LYS A 166 -2.09 -21.55 17.71
CA LYS A 166 -2.14 -22.33 16.46
C LYS A 166 -1.13 -21.84 15.42
N THR A 167 -0.86 -20.52 15.36
CA THR A 167 0.16 -19.94 14.47
C THR A 167 1.55 -20.40 14.89
N ARG A 168 1.88 -20.29 16.18
CA ARG A 168 3.15 -20.81 16.72
C ARG A 168 3.34 -22.31 16.45
N TYR A 169 2.28 -23.09 16.67
CA TYR A 169 2.29 -24.51 16.36
C TYR A 169 2.59 -24.78 14.89
N ASN A 170 1.90 -24.07 13.97
CA ASN A 170 2.06 -24.24 12.52
C ASN A 170 3.46 -23.87 12.03
N ILE A 171 4.06 -22.80 12.59
CA ILE A 171 5.45 -22.41 12.30
C ILE A 171 6.42 -23.55 12.69
N ARG A 172 6.28 -24.09 13.92
CA ARG A 172 7.12 -25.20 14.41
C ARG A 172 6.88 -26.49 13.60
N LEU A 173 5.63 -26.76 13.23
CA LEU A 173 5.28 -27.92 12.41
C LEU A 173 5.96 -27.83 11.04
N ALA A 174 5.86 -26.70 10.34
CA ALA A 174 6.49 -26.52 9.04
C ALA A 174 8.00 -26.72 9.09
N LYS A 175 8.67 -26.09 10.09
CA LYS A 175 10.11 -26.25 10.32
C LYS A 175 10.48 -27.72 10.59
N ARG A 176 9.77 -28.41 11.48
CA ARG A 176 10.02 -29.82 11.81
C ARG A 176 9.79 -30.77 10.63
N LYS A 177 8.88 -30.41 9.72
CA LYS A 177 8.57 -31.18 8.49
C LYS A 177 9.53 -30.86 7.33
N GLY A 178 10.62 -30.12 7.56
CA GLY A 178 11.65 -29.86 6.55
C GLY A 178 11.26 -28.81 5.52
N VAL A 179 10.36 -27.88 5.85
CA VAL A 179 10.10 -26.72 4.99
C VAL A 179 11.24 -25.72 5.15
N GLU A 180 11.84 -25.33 4.03
CA GLU A 180 12.94 -24.35 3.94
C GLU A 180 12.42 -23.05 3.32
N ILE A 181 13.00 -21.91 3.75
CA ILE A 181 12.69 -20.60 3.17
C ILE A 181 13.89 -20.10 2.36
N ILE A 182 13.64 -19.79 1.11
CA ILE A 182 14.65 -19.30 0.16
C ILE A 182 14.19 -17.99 -0.46
N SER A 183 15.15 -17.17 -0.91
CA SER A 183 14.87 -15.96 -1.69
C SER A 183 14.89 -16.29 -3.17
N ALA A 184 14.01 -15.63 -3.93
CA ALA A 184 14.08 -15.65 -5.38
C ALA A 184 15.40 -15.05 -5.87
N LYS A 185 15.94 -15.59 -6.96
CA LYS A 185 17.24 -15.20 -7.52
C LYS A 185 17.16 -14.66 -8.96
N ASP A 186 16.20 -15.14 -9.74
CA ASP A 186 16.13 -14.87 -11.16
C ASP A 186 14.69 -14.69 -11.71
N LYS A 187 14.60 -14.55 -13.03
CA LYS A 187 13.31 -14.37 -13.72
C LYS A 187 12.43 -15.64 -13.67
N GLY A 188 13.03 -16.83 -13.67
CA GLY A 188 12.29 -18.09 -13.57
C GLY A 188 11.56 -18.23 -12.22
N ASP A 189 12.18 -17.71 -11.17
CA ASP A 189 11.55 -17.62 -9.85
C ASP A 189 10.31 -16.72 -9.86
N LEU A 190 10.36 -15.59 -10.59
CA LEU A 190 9.18 -14.73 -10.75
C LEU A 190 8.03 -15.45 -11.46
N ASP A 191 8.31 -16.19 -12.53
CA ASP A 191 7.29 -16.97 -13.23
C ASP A 191 6.72 -18.08 -12.35
N THR A 192 7.57 -18.71 -11.51
CA THR A 192 7.13 -19.65 -10.46
C THR A 192 6.16 -18.99 -9.48
N PHE A 193 6.47 -17.78 -9.02
CA PHE A 193 5.58 -17.02 -8.13
C PHE A 193 4.24 -16.67 -8.79
N ILE A 194 4.27 -16.22 -10.05
CA ILE A 194 3.05 -15.91 -10.81
C ILE A 194 2.17 -17.16 -10.98
N ASN A 195 2.74 -18.33 -11.23
CA ASN A 195 1.99 -19.58 -11.33
C ASN A 195 1.36 -19.98 -10.00
N LEU A 196 2.07 -19.79 -8.87
CA LEU A 196 1.49 -19.98 -7.53
C LEU A 196 0.34 -19.01 -7.27
N LEU A 197 0.45 -17.75 -7.72
CA LEU A 197 -0.62 -16.75 -7.61
C LEU A 197 -1.86 -17.20 -8.39
N LYS A 198 -1.72 -17.68 -9.64
CA LYS A 198 -2.82 -18.21 -10.45
C LYS A 198 -3.55 -19.35 -9.71
N THR A 199 -2.80 -20.33 -9.23
CA THR A 199 -3.35 -21.46 -8.44
C THR A 199 -4.11 -20.96 -7.20
N THR A 200 -3.57 -19.92 -6.54
CA THR A 200 -4.19 -19.35 -5.33
C THR A 200 -5.46 -18.55 -5.67
N GLY A 201 -5.44 -17.78 -6.75
CA GLY A 201 -6.58 -17.01 -7.25
C GLY A 201 -7.76 -17.90 -7.64
N GLU A 202 -7.50 -18.95 -8.41
CA GLU A 202 -8.51 -19.95 -8.81
C GLU A 202 -9.15 -20.62 -7.59
N ARG A 203 -8.33 -21.11 -6.67
CA ARG A 203 -8.81 -21.76 -5.44
C ARG A 203 -9.67 -20.85 -4.58
N ASN A 204 -9.29 -19.60 -4.43
CA ASN A 204 -9.94 -18.64 -3.52
C ASN A 204 -10.93 -17.70 -4.24
N LYS A 205 -11.11 -17.86 -5.53
CA LYS A 205 -12.06 -17.10 -6.38
C LYS A 205 -11.86 -15.57 -6.28
N PHE A 206 -10.61 -15.11 -6.37
CA PHE A 206 -10.32 -13.69 -6.44
C PHE A 206 -9.57 -13.34 -7.73
N SER A 207 -9.82 -12.11 -8.22
CA SER A 207 -9.16 -11.60 -9.42
C SER A 207 -7.72 -11.21 -9.12
N LEU A 208 -6.82 -11.60 -10.01
CA LEU A 208 -5.41 -11.22 -9.99
C LEU A 208 -5.18 -9.97 -10.83
N HIS A 209 -4.11 -9.25 -10.54
CA HIS A 209 -3.57 -8.26 -11.46
C HIS A 209 -3.04 -8.97 -12.71
N GLN A 210 -2.87 -8.21 -13.80
CA GLN A 210 -2.20 -8.74 -15.00
C GLN A 210 -0.74 -9.11 -14.67
N GLU A 211 -0.20 -10.10 -15.35
CA GLU A 211 1.19 -10.55 -15.11
C GLU A 211 2.22 -9.42 -15.22
N LYS A 212 1.98 -8.47 -16.14
CA LYS A 212 2.81 -7.27 -16.30
C LYS A 212 2.96 -6.49 -15.01
N HIS A 213 1.92 -6.44 -14.16
CA HIS A 213 1.97 -5.77 -12.85
C HIS A 213 3.05 -6.38 -11.95
N TYR A 214 3.06 -7.71 -11.79
CA TYR A 214 4.03 -8.41 -10.94
C TYR A 214 5.45 -8.32 -11.51
N LYS A 215 5.57 -8.40 -12.86
CA LYS A 215 6.84 -8.26 -13.56
C LYS A 215 7.45 -6.87 -13.35
N ASN A 216 6.66 -5.81 -13.55
CA ASN A 216 7.12 -4.45 -13.35
C ASN A 216 7.46 -4.15 -11.88
N LEU A 217 6.64 -4.68 -10.95
CA LEU A 217 6.86 -4.52 -9.52
C LEU A 217 8.19 -5.19 -9.07
N TYR A 218 8.53 -6.35 -9.61
CA TYR A 218 9.75 -7.06 -9.26
C TYR A 218 11.00 -6.50 -9.96
N HIS A 219 10.90 -6.13 -11.25
CA HIS A 219 12.06 -5.72 -12.06
C HIS A 219 12.45 -4.25 -11.87
N ASN A 220 11.49 -3.35 -11.65
CA ASN A 220 11.81 -1.92 -11.55
C ASN A 220 12.25 -1.50 -10.14
N GLU A 221 12.05 -2.38 -9.15
CA GLU A 221 12.28 -2.02 -7.74
C GLU A 221 13.61 -2.55 -7.18
N GLY A 222 14.37 -3.31 -7.95
CA GLY A 222 15.64 -3.86 -7.53
C GLY A 222 15.55 -4.53 -6.16
N ASP A 223 16.36 -4.05 -5.20
CA ASP A 223 16.33 -4.58 -3.84
C ASP A 223 15.13 -4.19 -2.98
N LYS A 224 14.22 -3.35 -3.49
CA LYS A 224 13.08 -2.85 -2.71
C LYS A 224 11.90 -3.82 -2.70
N VAL A 225 11.74 -4.64 -3.72
CA VAL A 225 10.73 -5.70 -3.75
C VAL A 225 11.42 -7.05 -3.89
N LYS A 226 11.14 -7.95 -2.93
CA LYS A 226 11.71 -9.30 -2.88
C LYS A 226 10.63 -10.35 -2.86
N ILE A 227 10.95 -11.51 -3.42
CA ILE A 227 10.12 -12.71 -3.35
C ILE A 227 10.84 -13.74 -2.48
N PHE A 228 10.12 -14.28 -1.50
CA PHE A 228 10.56 -15.41 -0.70
C PHE A 228 9.67 -16.61 -0.99
N PHE A 229 10.26 -17.80 -1.00
CA PHE A 229 9.58 -19.07 -1.22
C PHE A 229 9.72 -19.99 -0.02
N ALA A 230 8.68 -20.78 0.20
CA ALA A 230 8.75 -21.98 1.03
C ALA A 230 8.91 -23.19 0.10
N LYS A 231 10.02 -23.92 0.29
CA LYS A 231 10.41 -25.11 -0.45
C LYS A 231 10.30 -26.35 0.46
N HIS A 232 9.91 -27.50 -0.12
CA HIS A 232 9.94 -28.79 0.55
C HIS A 232 10.36 -29.89 -0.41
N GLY A 233 11.56 -30.45 -0.24
CA GLY A 233 12.22 -31.23 -1.29
C GLY A 233 12.49 -30.31 -2.48
N ASP A 234 12.09 -30.73 -3.68
CA ASP A 234 12.22 -29.92 -4.90
C ASP A 234 11.01 -29.03 -5.19
N ASP A 235 9.95 -29.14 -4.39
CA ASP A 235 8.71 -28.41 -4.63
C ASP A 235 8.70 -27.02 -3.98
N ILE A 236 8.42 -25.99 -4.76
CA ILE A 236 8.02 -24.67 -4.24
C ILE A 236 6.52 -24.73 -3.91
N ILE A 237 6.19 -24.53 -2.62
CA ILE A 237 4.83 -24.77 -2.09
C ILE A 237 4.15 -23.52 -1.54
N ALA A 238 4.88 -22.42 -1.34
CA ALA A 238 4.31 -21.11 -1.06
C ALA A 238 5.28 -20.01 -1.50
N GLY A 239 4.77 -18.80 -1.71
CA GLY A 239 5.54 -17.62 -2.05
C GLY A 239 4.96 -16.35 -1.43
N ALA A 240 5.84 -15.40 -1.13
CA ALA A 240 5.50 -14.09 -0.62
C ALA A 240 6.30 -13.01 -1.35
N MET A 241 5.63 -12.02 -1.91
CA MET A 241 6.24 -10.80 -2.44
C MET A 241 6.08 -9.68 -1.44
N VAL A 242 7.17 -9.05 -1.05
CA VAL A 242 7.22 -8.01 -0.02
C VAL A 242 8.01 -6.80 -0.48
N SER A 243 7.61 -5.59 -0.07
CA SER A 243 8.38 -4.36 -0.28
C SER A 243 9.14 -3.98 0.97
N PHE A 244 10.36 -3.48 0.78
CA PHE A 244 11.25 -2.95 1.81
C PHE A 244 11.42 -1.45 1.58
N PHE A 245 10.64 -0.62 2.27
CA PHE A 245 10.69 0.83 2.06
C PHE A 245 10.48 1.61 3.37
N GLY A 246 11.31 2.65 3.57
CA GLY A 246 11.28 3.43 4.81
C GLY A 246 11.65 2.59 6.02
N ASP A 247 10.82 2.61 7.01
CA ASP A 247 10.91 1.83 8.26
C ASP A 247 10.02 0.59 8.25
N THR A 248 9.34 0.31 7.14
CA THR A 248 8.29 -0.70 7.06
C THR A 248 8.54 -1.72 5.95
N VAL A 249 8.41 -3.00 6.28
CA VAL A 249 8.28 -4.07 5.29
C VAL A 249 6.81 -4.37 5.08
N THR A 250 6.33 -4.30 3.83
CA THR A 250 4.92 -4.54 3.49
C THR A 250 4.75 -5.85 2.71
N TYR A 251 3.88 -6.73 3.19
CA TYR A 251 3.46 -7.93 2.51
C TYR A 251 2.47 -7.58 1.39
N LEU A 252 2.97 -7.57 0.15
CA LEU A 252 2.20 -7.14 -1.03
C LEU A 252 1.31 -8.27 -1.56
N HIS A 253 1.90 -9.43 -1.83
CA HIS A 253 1.20 -10.57 -2.41
C HIS A 253 1.67 -11.89 -1.80
N GLY A 254 0.74 -12.82 -1.62
CA GLY A 254 1.02 -14.16 -1.15
C GLY A 254 0.32 -15.23 -1.95
N ALA A 255 1.02 -16.35 -2.10
CA ALA A 255 0.56 -17.48 -2.87
C ALA A 255 0.89 -18.79 -2.18
N SER A 256 0.12 -19.84 -2.45
CA SER A 256 0.41 -21.20 -2.00
C SER A 256 -0.15 -22.25 -2.95
N ALA A 257 0.61 -23.32 -3.12
CA ALA A 257 0.20 -24.47 -3.92
C ALA A 257 -1.02 -25.19 -3.31
N ASN A 258 -1.67 -26.01 -4.10
CA ASN A 258 -2.74 -26.89 -3.63
C ASN A 258 -2.20 -28.15 -2.96
N LYS A 259 -0.96 -28.54 -3.32
CA LYS A 259 -0.27 -29.72 -2.75
C LYS A 259 0.41 -29.39 -1.42
N LYS A 260 0.62 -30.39 -0.57
CA LYS A 260 1.37 -30.29 0.70
C LYS A 260 0.86 -29.22 1.69
N ARG A 261 -0.44 -28.89 1.64
CA ARG A 261 -1.04 -27.84 2.49
C ARG A 261 -0.96 -28.15 3.99
N ASN A 262 -0.91 -29.44 4.34
CA ASN A 262 -0.73 -29.93 5.71
C ASN A 262 0.63 -29.57 6.31
N LEU A 263 1.61 -29.13 5.50
CA LEU A 263 2.92 -28.65 5.98
C LEU A 263 2.87 -27.24 6.57
N MET A 264 1.76 -26.52 6.41
CA MET A 264 1.57 -25.16 6.95
C MET A 264 2.65 -24.14 6.53
N SER A 265 3.25 -24.34 5.35
CA SER A 265 4.37 -23.56 4.82
C SER A 265 4.15 -22.04 4.81
N PRO A 266 2.94 -21.47 4.56
CA PRO A 266 2.73 -20.04 4.63
C PRO A 266 3.00 -19.43 6.01
N HIS A 267 2.84 -20.20 7.09
CA HIS A 267 3.10 -19.71 8.45
C HIS A 267 4.61 -19.54 8.69
N LEU A 268 5.42 -20.53 8.28
CA LEU A 268 6.86 -20.43 8.40
C LEU A 268 7.43 -19.36 7.46
N LEU A 269 6.90 -19.26 6.23
CA LEU A 269 7.29 -18.25 5.26
C LEU A 269 7.10 -16.84 5.82
N GLN A 270 5.91 -16.54 6.34
CA GLN A 270 5.64 -15.23 6.97
C GLN A 270 6.55 -14.98 8.16
N TRP A 271 6.73 -15.96 9.04
CA TRP A 271 7.61 -15.79 10.19
C TRP A 271 9.06 -15.47 9.80
N GLN A 272 9.62 -16.20 8.84
CA GLN A 272 10.97 -15.95 8.35
C GLN A 272 11.10 -14.60 7.63
N THR A 273 10.05 -14.16 6.95
CA THR A 273 10.02 -12.82 6.33
C THR A 273 9.98 -11.71 7.38
N ILE A 274 9.22 -11.92 8.48
CA ILE A 274 9.20 -11.00 9.64
C ILE A 274 10.58 -10.93 10.29
N LEU A 275 11.24 -12.07 10.53
CA LEU A 275 12.59 -12.11 11.08
C LEU A 275 13.61 -11.43 10.17
N LYS A 276 13.47 -11.60 8.85
CA LYS A 276 14.32 -10.91 7.87
C LYS A 276 14.10 -9.40 7.88
N ALA A 277 12.87 -8.95 8.05
CA ALA A 277 12.57 -7.53 8.24
C ALA A 277 13.26 -6.98 9.49
N LYS A 278 13.10 -7.67 10.62
CA LYS A 278 13.72 -7.30 11.90
C LYS A 278 15.25 -7.29 11.83
N SER A 279 15.87 -8.30 11.22
CA SER A 279 17.34 -8.38 11.09
C SER A 279 17.93 -7.34 10.13
N ASN A 280 17.11 -6.63 9.39
CA ASN A 280 17.47 -5.51 8.52
C ASN A 280 17.03 -4.14 9.12
N ASP A 281 16.82 -4.07 10.42
CA ASP A 281 16.49 -2.86 11.20
C ASP A 281 15.21 -2.15 10.78
N PHE A 282 14.25 -2.87 10.16
CA PHE A 282 12.91 -2.34 9.93
C PHE A 282 12.11 -2.35 11.23
N LYS A 283 11.36 -1.25 11.45
CA LYS A 283 10.56 -1.07 12.67
C LYS A 283 9.20 -1.73 12.60
N TYR A 284 8.65 -1.85 11.41
CA TYR A 284 7.29 -2.35 11.21
C TYR A 284 7.22 -3.42 10.13
N TYR A 285 6.29 -4.37 10.36
CA TYR A 285 5.85 -5.30 9.33
C TYR A 285 4.36 -5.15 9.10
N ASP A 286 4.00 -4.64 7.92
CA ASP A 286 2.62 -4.45 7.50
C ASP A 286 2.15 -5.66 6.69
N PHE A 287 1.18 -6.41 7.21
CA PHE A 287 0.59 -7.55 6.51
C PHE A 287 -0.24 -7.14 5.28
N GLY A 288 -0.40 -5.84 5.01
CA GLY A 288 -1.31 -5.35 3.99
C GLY A 288 -2.78 -5.57 4.37
N GLY A 289 -3.65 -5.28 3.44
CA GLY A 289 -5.08 -5.19 3.67
C GLY A 289 -5.71 -6.38 4.39
N ILE A 290 -6.61 -6.08 5.33
CA ILE A 290 -7.49 -7.04 6.00
C ILE A 290 -8.95 -6.63 5.77
N ASN A 291 -9.85 -7.60 5.70
CA ASN A 291 -11.28 -7.38 5.62
C ASN A 291 -12.02 -8.67 5.99
N GLU A 292 -12.69 -8.67 7.13
CA GLU A 292 -13.37 -9.86 7.65
C GLU A 292 -14.52 -10.34 6.76
N LYS A 293 -15.22 -9.41 6.08
CA LYS A 293 -16.34 -9.73 5.21
C LYS A 293 -15.88 -10.26 3.85
N LYS A 294 -14.87 -9.60 3.25
CA LYS A 294 -14.39 -9.96 1.89
C LYS A 294 -13.40 -11.12 1.91
N TRP A 295 -12.49 -11.14 2.90
CA TRP A 295 -11.37 -12.08 2.98
C TRP A 295 -11.22 -12.70 4.39
N PRO A 296 -12.26 -13.39 4.92
CA PRO A 296 -12.25 -13.86 6.31
C PRO A 296 -11.06 -14.81 6.61
N GLY A 297 -10.70 -15.68 5.67
CA GLY A 297 -9.59 -16.62 5.82
C GLY A 297 -8.23 -15.93 5.86
N VAL A 298 -8.02 -14.95 4.96
CA VAL A 298 -6.76 -14.16 4.90
C VAL A 298 -6.65 -13.27 6.14
N THR A 299 -7.73 -12.62 6.54
CA THR A 299 -7.78 -11.77 7.74
C THR A 299 -7.43 -12.57 8.99
N ARG A 300 -8.02 -13.76 9.16
CA ARG A 300 -7.72 -14.67 10.27
C ARG A 300 -6.25 -15.14 10.25
N PHE A 301 -5.72 -15.48 9.06
CA PHE A 301 -4.33 -15.86 8.91
C PHE A 301 -3.38 -14.76 9.37
N LYS A 302 -3.58 -13.52 8.92
CA LYS A 302 -2.79 -12.35 9.30
C LYS A 302 -2.92 -12.04 10.80
N ALA A 303 -4.14 -12.08 11.33
CA ALA A 303 -4.42 -11.85 12.76
C ALA A 303 -3.71 -12.86 13.66
N GLY A 304 -3.50 -14.08 13.18
CA GLY A 304 -2.79 -15.12 13.89
C GLY A 304 -1.34 -14.77 14.30
N PHE A 305 -0.71 -13.83 13.60
CA PHE A 305 0.65 -13.36 13.91
C PHE A 305 0.71 -12.28 14.99
N GLY A 306 -0.42 -11.84 15.53
CA GLY A 306 -0.47 -10.74 16.51
C GLY A 306 -0.52 -9.37 15.84
N GLY A 307 0.09 -8.38 16.49
CA GLY A 307 0.10 -6.99 16.02
C GLY A 307 -1.23 -6.26 16.23
N SER A 308 -1.26 -5.01 15.79
CA SER A 308 -2.41 -4.11 15.94
C SER A 308 -3.10 -3.84 14.61
N GLU A 309 -4.41 -3.64 14.64
CA GLU A 309 -5.15 -3.16 13.48
C GLU A 309 -4.98 -1.65 13.36
N TYR A 310 -4.76 -1.20 12.13
CA TYR A 310 -4.74 0.21 11.78
C TYR A 310 -5.85 0.48 10.76
N GLU A 311 -6.69 1.47 11.04
CA GLU A 311 -7.78 1.88 10.16
C GLU A 311 -7.47 3.24 9.55
N PHE A 312 -7.23 3.22 8.24
CA PHE A 312 -6.98 4.42 7.47
C PHE A 312 -8.26 5.26 7.32
N ALA A 313 -8.08 6.53 7.03
CA ALA A 313 -9.17 7.46 6.76
C ALA A 313 -10.12 6.99 5.64
N GLY A 314 -9.59 6.21 4.70
CA GLY A 314 -10.29 5.71 3.53
C GLY A 314 -10.24 6.67 2.35
N THR A 315 -11.11 6.49 1.35
CA THR A 315 -11.07 7.21 0.08
C THR A 315 -12.02 8.41 0.07
N PHE A 316 -11.53 9.57 -0.37
CA PHE A 316 -12.27 10.80 -0.52
C PHE A 316 -12.12 11.39 -1.92
N ASP A 317 -13.15 12.04 -2.41
CA ASP A 317 -13.15 12.78 -3.67
C ASP A 317 -13.29 14.27 -3.39
N LEU A 318 -12.24 15.06 -3.66
CA LEU A 318 -12.30 16.51 -3.70
C LEU A 318 -12.88 16.89 -5.06
N VAL A 319 -14.12 17.37 -5.05
CA VAL A 319 -14.93 17.58 -6.25
C VAL A 319 -14.63 18.95 -6.86
N LEU A 320 -14.11 18.96 -8.09
CA LEU A 320 -13.82 20.17 -8.85
C LEU A 320 -15.00 20.61 -9.72
N LYS A 321 -15.76 19.64 -10.27
CA LYS A 321 -16.94 19.88 -11.13
C LYS A 321 -18.18 19.16 -10.62
N PRO A 322 -19.00 19.80 -9.79
CA PRO A 322 -20.11 19.15 -9.08
C PRO A 322 -21.11 18.43 -9.96
N LEU A 323 -21.56 19.05 -11.05
CA LEU A 323 -22.56 18.48 -11.94
C LEU A 323 -22.04 17.22 -12.65
N HIS A 324 -20.86 17.31 -13.25
CA HIS A 324 -20.22 16.18 -13.96
C HIS A 324 -19.86 15.05 -13.01
N TYR A 325 -19.43 15.39 -11.80
CA TYR A 325 -19.15 14.40 -10.75
C TYR A 325 -20.43 13.64 -10.33
N TYR A 326 -21.57 14.32 -10.26
CA TYR A 326 -22.84 13.66 -9.96
C TYR A 326 -23.20 12.64 -11.05
N ILE A 327 -23.09 13.01 -12.32
CA ILE A 327 -23.32 12.10 -13.46
C ILE A 327 -22.34 10.90 -13.39
N TYR A 328 -21.04 11.15 -13.20
CA TYR A 328 -20.04 10.11 -13.02
C TYR A 328 -20.40 9.14 -11.88
N SER A 329 -20.87 9.68 -10.76
CA SER A 329 -21.21 8.89 -9.58
C SER A 329 -22.40 7.95 -9.83
N ILE A 330 -23.41 8.41 -10.60
CA ILE A 330 -24.55 7.59 -11.01
C ILE A 330 -24.07 6.47 -11.95
N LEU A 331 -23.34 6.80 -13.00
CA LEU A 331 -22.83 5.82 -13.97
C LEU A 331 -21.96 4.77 -13.31
N ARG A 332 -21.11 5.17 -12.35
CA ARG A 332 -20.30 4.24 -11.56
C ARG A 332 -21.14 3.29 -10.72
N LYS A 333 -22.23 3.77 -10.10
CA LYS A 333 -23.16 2.93 -9.33
C LYS A 333 -23.89 1.92 -10.22
N ILE A 334 -24.33 2.36 -11.39
CA ILE A 334 -25.01 1.50 -12.38
C ILE A 334 -24.05 0.39 -12.83
N ARG A 335 -22.86 0.76 -13.32
CA ARG A 335 -21.85 -0.21 -13.79
C ARG A 335 -21.53 -1.29 -12.75
N ARG A 336 -21.50 -0.95 -11.46
CA ARG A 336 -21.23 -1.92 -10.36
C ARG A 336 -22.38 -2.86 -10.05
N LYS A 337 -23.61 -2.56 -10.46
CA LYS A 337 -24.73 -3.48 -10.30
C LYS A 337 -24.75 -4.58 -11.37
N PHE A 338 -24.03 -4.38 -12.47
CA PHE A 338 -23.94 -5.29 -13.59
C PHE A 338 -22.60 -6.02 -13.70
N LEU A 339 -21.67 -5.77 -12.76
CA LEU A 339 -20.41 -6.51 -12.56
C LEU A 339 -20.42 -7.25 -11.21
#